data_67e1e959ef66d9ed71d9629e11ab5c1e
#
_entry.id   67e1e959ef66d9ed71d9629e11ab5c1e
#
_cell.length_a   1.000
_cell.length_b   1.000
_cell.length_c   1.000
_cell.angle_alpha   90.00
_cell.angle_beta   90.00
_cell.angle_gamma   90.00
#
_symmetry.space_group_name_H-M   'P 1'
#
loop_
_entity.id
_entity.type
_entity.pdbx_description
1 polymer ?
#
loop_
_entity_poly.entity_id
_entity_poly.type
_entity_poly.pdbx_seq_one_letter_code
_entity_poly.pdbx_strand_id
1 'polypeptide(L)'
;MNTHAFSHIVNPLLTWYRQNARRLPWRDEPTPYRVWISEIMLQQTRVEAVKPYYERFLQTLPDVRTLAEADEATYLKLWEGLGYYSRVRNLHKAANLVMERYGGELPRSYEELLTLPGIGPYTAGAIASIAYGIPVPAVDGNVLRVATRLMADPSNISDPKTKKRIEKSLQFILPQEAPGTFNQAMMELGAQSACQIARRNAKPARCTACVQRATGESL
;
A
#
# COMPACT_ATOMS: atom_id res chain seq x y z
N MET A 1 3.29 26.00 -4.01
CA MET A 1 3.88 24.90 -4.80
C MET A 1 3.00 24.64 -6.00
N ASN A 2 3.59 24.50 -7.18
CA ASN A 2 2.84 24.36 -8.42
C ASN A 2 2.37 22.88 -8.56
N THR A 3 1.19 22.57 -8.05
CA THR A 3 0.60 21.22 -8.10
C THR A 3 0.35 20.75 -9.55
N HIS A 4 0.21 21.67 -10.50
CA HIS A 4 0.10 21.38 -11.94
C HIS A 4 1.38 20.75 -12.51
N ALA A 5 2.56 21.11 -12.00
CA ALA A 5 3.83 20.54 -12.47
C ALA A 5 3.98 19.06 -12.14
N PHE A 6 3.17 18.54 -11.24
CA PHE A 6 3.23 17.14 -10.78
C PHE A 6 2.21 16.21 -11.47
N SER A 7 1.17 16.78 -12.09
CA SER A 7 0.11 15.97 -12.73
C SER A 7 0.58 15.24 -14.01
N HIS A 8 1.60 15.76 -14.70
CA HIS A 8 2.13 15.12 -15.91
C HIS A 8 2.76 13.73 -15.68
N ILE A 9 3.09 13.38 -14.43
CA ILE A 9 3.66 12.06 -14.13
C ILE A 9 2.63 10.92 -14.18
N VAL A 10 1.33 11.20 -14.09
CA VAL A 10 0.28 10.18 -13.91
C VAL A 10 0.31 9.16 -15.05
N ASN A 11 0.18 9.60 -16.29
CA ASN A 11 0.15 8.69 -17.44
C ASN A 11 1.45 7.92 -17.65
N PRO A 12 2.65 8.56 -17.62
CA PRO A 12 3.92 7.83 -17.66
C PRO A 12 4.06 6.79 -16.55
N LEU A 13 3.67 7.13 -15.33
CA LEU A 13 3.75 6.22 -14.19
C LEU A 13 2.82 5.01 -14.35
N LEU A 14 1.57 5.21 -14.77
CA LEU A 14 0.62 4.13 -15.04
C LEU A 14 1.10 3.22 -16.17
N THR A 15 1.65 3.79 -17.24
CA THR A 15 2.22 3.03 -18.36
C THR A 15 3.41 2.20 -17.89
N TRP A 16 4.34 2.82 -17.17
CA TRP A 16 5.48 2.12 -16.58
C TRP A 16 5.04 0.96 -15.67
N TYR A 17 4.05 1.19 -14.80
CA TYR A 17 3.56 0.18 -13.86
C TYR A 17 3.00 -1.05 -14.59
N ARG A 18 2.20 -0.85 -15.64
CA ARG A 18 1.65 -1.96 -16.44
C ARG A 18 2.74 -2.86 -17.04
N GLN A 19 3.91 -2.29 -17.36
CA GLN A 19 5.02 -3.01 -17.98
C GLN A 19 5.99 -3.61 -16.95
N ASN A 20 6.11 -3.02 -15.76
CA ASN A 20 7.19 -3.32 -14.81
C ASN A 20 6.69 -3.80 -13.43
N ALA A 21 5.39 -3.87 -13.20
CA ALA A 21 4.84 -4.34 -11.94
C ALA A 21 5.25 -5.78 -11.65
N ARG A 22 5.72 -6.04 -10.43
CA ARG A 22 5.99 -7.41 -9.97
C ARG A 22 4.67 -8.18 -9.89
N ARG A 23 4.71 -9.45 -10.30
CA ARG A 23 3.60 -10.38 -10.04
C ARG A 23 3.59 -10.75 -8.57
N LEU A 24 2.49 -10.42 -7.89
CA LEU A 24 2.32 -10.66 -6.47
C LEU A 24 0.95 -11.28 -6.22
N PRO A 25 0.83 -12.34 -5.38
CA PRO A 25 -0.41 -13.09 -5.19
C PRO A 25 -1.63 -12.24 -4.84
N TRP A 26 -1.42 -11.16 -4.10
CA TRP A 26 -2.48 -10.23 -3.69
C TRP A 26 -2.90 -9.21 -4.75
N ARG A 27 -2.27 -9.24 -5.94
CA ARG A 27 -2.62 -8.39 -7.09
C ARG A 27 -3.46 -9.10 -8.14
N ASP A 28 -3.48 -10.43 -8.12
CA ASP A 28 -4.20 -11.23 -9.12
C ASP A 28 -5.72 -11.09 -8.94
N GLU A 29 -6.20 -11.15 -7.70
CA GLU A 29 -7.60 -10.93 -7.33
C GLU A 29 -7.69 -9.99 -6.13
N PRO A 30 -7.67 -8.67 -6.33
CA PRO A 30 -7.59 -7.69 -5.25
C PRO A 30 -8.95 -7.43 -4.56
N THR A 31 -9.55 -8.47 -3.96
CA THR A 31 -10.75 -8.29 -3.12
C THR A 31 -10.41 -7.47 -1.87
N PRO A 32 -11.39 -6.80 -1.24
CA PRO A 32 -11.15 -6.00 -0.03
C PRO A 32 -10.44 -6.78 1.07
N TYR A 33 -10.86 -8.01 1.31
CA TYR A 33 -10.24 -8.89 2.30
C TYR A 33 -8.79 -9.22 1.93
N ARG A 34 -8.52 -9.62 0.69
CA ARG A 34 -7.18 -9.98 0.23
C ARG A 34 -6.21 -8.79 0.26
N VAL A 35 -6.67 -7.62 -0.13
CA VAL A 35 -5.88 -6.38 -0.01
C VAL A 35 -5.60 -6.10 1.46
N TRP A 36 -6.60 -6.16 2.33
CA TRP A 36 -6.43 -5.92 3.76
C TRP A 36 -5.39 -6.86 4.39
N ILE A 37 -5.50 -8.18 4.16
CA ILE A 37 -4.53 -9.16 4.70
C ILE A 37 -3.11 -8.86 4.20
N SER A 38 -2.94 -8.63 2.90
CA SER A 38 -1.61 -8.35 2.34
C SER A 38 -1.00 -7.07 2.92
N GLU A 39 -1.78 -5.99 3.04
CA GLU A 39 -1.31 -4.73 3.57
C GLU A 39 -0.87 -4.82 5.04
N ILE A 40 -1.59 -5.58 5.85
CA ILE A 40 -1.19 -5.81 7.24
C ILE A 40 0.05 -6.71 7.34
N MET A 41 0.17 -7.74 6.51
CA MET A 41 1.35 -8.61 6.48
C MET A 41 2.60 -7.86 6.04
N LEU A 42 2.48 -6.94 5.06
CA LEU A 42 3.58 -6.15 4.52
C LEU A 42 4.09 -5.05 5.48
N GLN A 43 3.36 -4.72 6.54
CA GLN A 43 3.84 -3.77 7.54
C GLN A 43 5.16 -4.27 8.15
N GLN A 44 6.27 -3.56 7.87
CA GLN A 44 7.62 -3.87 8.37
C GLN A 44 8.14 -5.28 7.98
N THR A 45 7.54 -5.92 6.99
CA THR A 45 7.95 -7.24 6.48
C THR A 45 8.25 -7.16 4.98
N ARG A 46 9.30 -7.85 4.54
CA ARG A 46 9.72 -7.87 3.14
C ARG A 46 8.74 -8.70 2.30
N VAL A 47 8.46 -8.25 1.08
CA VAL A 47 7.55 -8.88 0.12
C VAL A 47 7.80 -10.39 -0.03
N GLU A 48 9.05 -10.79 -0.25
CA GLU A 48 9.39 -12.21 -0.47
C GLU A 48 9.11 -13.08 0.77
N ALA A 49 9.27 -12.52 1.97
CA ALA A 49 8.93 -13.23 3.19
C ALA A 49 7.42 -13.37 3.38
N VAL A 50 6.61 -12.40 2.91
CA VAL A 50 5.15 -12.41 3.07
C VAL A 50 4.46 -13.44 2.18
N LYS A 51 4.94 -13.69 0.95
CA LYS A 51 4.28 -14.57 -0.04
C LYS A 51 3.81 -15.91 0.54
N PRO A 52 4.68 -16.75 1.13
CA PRO A 52 4.26 -18.05 1.65
C PRO A 52 3.29 -17.95 2.84
N TYR A 53 3.38 -16.89 3.63
CA TYR A 53 2.43 -16.66 4.73
C TYR A 53 1.06 -16.26 4.22
N TYR A 54 1.01 -15.37 3.24
CA TYR A 54 -0.23 -14.93 2.62
C TYR A 54 -1.01 -16.08 1.99
N GLU A 55 -0.33 -16.92 1.20
CA GLU A 55 -0.94 -18.08 0.58
C GLU A 55 -1.50 -19.06 1.61
N ARG A 56 -0.69 -19.45 2.62
CA ARG A 56 -1.13 -20.34 3.70
C ARG A 56 -2.27 -19.75 4.53
N PHE A 57 -2.21 -18.44 4.81
CA PHE A 57 -3.24 -17.76 5.58
C PHE A 57 -4.59 -17.79 4.84
N LEU A 58 -4.61 -17.46 3.55
CA LEU A 58 -5.83 -17.48 2.75
C LEU A 58 -6.37 -18.88 2.44
N GLN A 59 -5.51 -19.90 2.43
CA GLN A 59 -5.97 -21.30 2.33
C GLN A 59 -6.78 -21.73 3.56
N THR A 60 -6.41 -21.25 4.73
CA THR A 60 -7.05 -21.63 6.00
C THR A 60 -8.18 -20.66 6.39
N LEU A 61 -7.97 -19.37 6.16
CA LEU A 61 -8.87 -18.27 6.52
C LEU A 61 -9.18 -17.44 5.25
N PRO A 62 -10.01 -17.96 4.33
CA PRO A 62 -10.22 -17.35 3.01
C PRO A 62 -11.04 -16.04 3.02
N ASP A 63 -11.77 -15.76 4.09
CA ASP A 63 -12.67 -14.62 4.20
C ASP A 63 -12.76 -14.05 5.63
N VAL A 64 -13.50 -12.95 5.77
CA VAL A 64 -13.70 -12.26 7.05
C VAL A 64 -14.36 -13.16 8.09
N ARG A 65 -15.33 -13.98 7.68
CA ARG A 65 -16.08 -14.89 8.57
C ARG A 65 -15.16 -15.92 9.19
N THR A 66 -14.42 -16.64 8.37
CA THR A 66 -13.47 -17.67 8.85
C THR A 66 -12.38 -17.08 9.73
N LEU A 67 -11.92 -15.85 9.45
CA LEU A 67 -10.98 -15.15 10.33
C LEU A 67 -11.65 -14.76 11.66
N ALA A 68 -12.88 -14.28 11.66
CA ALA A 68 -13.60 -13.90 12.88
C ALA A 68 -13.90 -15.09 13.78
N GLU A 69 -14.23 -16.25 13.18
CA GLU A 69 -14.55 -17.49 13.89
C GLU A 69 -13.30 -18.29 14.33
N ALA A 70 -12.12 -17.92 13.85
CA ALA A 70 -10.87 -18.62 14.19
C ALA A 70 -10.49 -18.46 15.65
N ASP A 71 -10.05 -19.53 16.28
CA ASP A 71 -9.46 -19.49 17.62
C ASP A 71 -8.09 -18.78 17.60
N GLU A 72 -7.67 -18.33 18.78
CA GLU A 72 -6.39 -17.60 18.91
C GLU A 72 -5.19 -18.45 18.50
N ALA A 73 -5.18 -19.74 18.81
CA ALA A 73 -4.08 -20.63 18.47
C ALA A 73 -3.93 -20.76 16.94
N THR A 74 -5.02 -20.86 16.20
CA THR A 74 -5.03 -20.98 14.75
C THR A 74 -4.43 -19.76 14.08
N TYR A 75 -4.94 -18.55 14.33
CA TYR A 75 -4.42 -17.38 13.62
C TYR A 75 -3.02 -16.97 14.09
N LEU A 76 -2.64 -17.24 15.34
CA LEU A 76 -1.27 -17.03 15.81
C LEU A 76 -0.28 -18.02 15.17
N LYS A 77 -0.69 -19.29 14.97
CA LYS A 77 0.14 -20.30 14.30
C LYS A 77 0.38 -19.92 12.83
N LEU A 78 -0.64 -19.44 12.13
CA LEU A 78 -0.51 -18.95 10.75
C LEU A 78 0.42 -17.74 10.64
N TRP A 79 0.56 -16.97 11.71
CA TRP A 79 1.40 -15.75 11.77
C TRP A 79 2.81 -15.99 12.31
N GLU A 80 3.08 -17.21 12.82
CA GLU A 80 4.36 -17.56 13.46
C GLU A 80 5.54 -17.32 12.52
N GLY A 81 6.48 -16.46 12.93
CA GLY A 81 7.64 -16.06 12.14
C GLY A 81 7.54 -14.68 11.46
N LEU A 82 6.34 -14.11 11.29
CA LEU A 82 6.19 -12.74 10.77
C LEU A 82 6.48 -11.66 11.81
N GLY A 83 6.40 -12.00 13.11
CA GLY A 83 6.57 -11.04 14.20
C GLY A 83 5.43 -10.03 14.35
N TYR A 84 5.57 -9.10 15.32
CA TYR A 84 4.57 -8.07 15.58
C TYR A 84 3.14 -8.61 15.67
N TYR A 85 2.92 -9.56 16.59
CA TYR A 85 1.65 -10.31 16.75
C TYR A 85 0.43 -9.44 17.04
N SER A 86 0.63 -8.19 17.50
CA SER A 86 -0.45 -7.20 17.62
C SER A 86 -1.18 -6.97 16.30
N ARG A 87 -0.51 -7.13 15.15
CA ARG A 87 -1.13 -6.99 13.84
C ARG A 87 -2.22 -8.03 13.60
N VAL A 88 -1.93 -9.31 13.80
CA VAL A 88 -2.92 -10.38 13.60
C VAL A 88 -4.02 -10.35 14.67
N ARG A 89 -3.70 -9.98 15.91
CA ARG A 89 -4.73 -9.78 16.94
C ARG A 89 -5.68 -8.64 16.58
N ASN A 90 -5.17 -7.55 16.01
CA ASN A 90 -6.00 -6.47 15.51
C ASN A 90 -6.81 -6.88 14.27
N LEU A 91 -6.24 -7.69 13.36
CA LEU A 91 -6.96 -8.29 12.23
C LEU A 91 -8.17 -9.08 12.73
N HIS A 92 -7.98 -9.98 13.69
CA HIS A 92 -9.06 -10.78 14.26
C HIS A 92 -10.12 -9.92 14.95
N LYS A 93 -9.71 -8.93 15.77
CA LYS A 93 -10.66 -7.98 16.38
C LYS A 93 -11.47 -7.20 15.33
N ALA A 94 -10.80 -6.73 14.29
CA ALA A 94 -11.46 -6.01 13.21
C ALA A 94 -12.41 -6.93 12.42
N ALA A 95 -12.04 -8.19 12.16
CA ALA A 95 -12.91 -9.17 11.53
C ALA A 95 -14.21 -9.39 12.31
N ASN A 96 -14.13 -9.51 13.64
CA ASN A 96 -15.32 -9.60 14.50
C ASN A 96 -16.22 -8.37 14.38
N LEU A 97 -15.64 -7.15 14.37
CA LEU A 97 -16.41 -5.92 14.18
C LEU A 97 -17.03 -5.84 12.78
N VAL A 98 -16.34 -6.33 11.75
CA VAL A 98 -16.89 -6.38 10.39
C VAL A 98 -18.05 -7.37 10.31
N MET A 99 -17.98 -8.50 10.98
CA MET A 99 -19.12 -9.42 11.09
C MET A 99 -20.30 -8.78 11.80
N GLU A 100 -20.06 -8.12 12.93
CA GLU A 100 -21.09 -7.50 13.77
C GLU A 100 -21.80 -6.34 13.07
N ARG A 101 -21.02 -5.42 12.44
CA ARG A 101 -21.55 -4.13 11.95
C ARG A 101 -21.86 -4.12 10.46
N TYR A 102 -21.18 -4.96 9.67
CA TYR A 102 -21.21 -4.92 8.21
C TYR A 102 -21.54 -6.29 7.58
N GLY A 103 -21.97 -7.27 8.39
CA GLY A 103 -22.40 -8.57 7.88
C GLY A 103 -21.30 -9.41 7.22
N GLY A 104 -20.03 -9.10 7.49
CA GLY A 104 -18.88 -9.83 6.96
C GLY A 104 -18.23 -9.19 5.72
N GLU A 105 -18.75 -8.08 5.22
CA GLU A 105 -18.14 -7.31 4.14
C GLU A 105 -17.41 -6.08 4.69
N LEU A 106 -16.18 -5.82 4.26
CA LEU A 106 -15.49 -4.58 4.65
C LEU A 106 -16.27 -3.36 4.14
N PRO A 107 -16.38 -2.30 4.96
CA PRO A 107 -17.11 -1.10 4.55
C PRO A 107 -16.48 -0.42 3.34
N ARG A 108 -17.31 0.14 2.45
CA ARG A 108 -16.90 0.86 1.24
C ARG A 108 -16.62 2.34 1.48
N SER A 109 -16.37 2.75 2.71
CA SER A 109 -16.04 4.12 3.10
C SER A 109 -14.68 4.17 3.73
N TYR A 110 -13.86 5.14 3.29
CA TYR A 110 -12.55 5.39 3.88
C TYR A 110 -12.65 5.70 5.38
N GLU A 111 -13.65 6.51 5.75
CA GLU A 111 -13.92 6.92 7.12
C GLU A 111 -14.31 5.73 8.00
N GLU A 112 -15.16 4.85 7.49
CA GLU A 112 -15.57 3.63 8.21
C GLU A 112 -14.40 2.65 8.35
N LEU A 113 -13.59 2.47 7.30
CA LEU A 113 -12.37 1.66 7.38
C LEU A 113 -11.43 2.12 8.49
N LEU A 114 -11.29 3.43 8.70
CA LEU A 114 -10.48 4.00 9.78
C LEU A 114 -10.98 3.67 11.19
N THR A 115 -12.24 3.28 11.35
CA THR A 115 -12.80 2.88 12.66
C THR A 115 -12.39 1.47 13.08
N LEU A 116 -11.84 0.67 12.15
CA LEU A 116 -11.47 -0.72 12.40
C LEU A 116 -10.09 -0.84 13.07
N PRO A 117 -9.95 -1.70 14.09
CA PRO A 117 -8.67 -1.91 14.77
C PRO A 117 -7.53 -2.28 13.82
N GLY A 118 -6.40 -1.58 13.91
CA GLY A 118 -5.21 -1.84 13.12
C GLY A 118 -5.25 -1.30 11.69
N ILE A 119 -6.34 -0.65 11.27
CA ILE A 119 -6.46 0.02 9.99
C ILE A 119 -6.21 1.53 10.19
N GLY A 120 -5.03 1.97 9.77
CA GLY A 120 -4.66 3.38 9.73
C GLY A 120 -4.92 4.01 8.36
N PRO A 121 -4.62 5.33 8.20
CA PRO A 121 -4.87 6.07 6.95
C PRO A 121 -4.28 5.40 5.70
N TYR A 122 -3.09 4.85 5.81
CA TYR A 122 -2.45 4.11 4.71
C TYR A 122 -3.26 2.87 4.30
N THR A 123 -3.55 1.99 5.25
CA THR A 123 -4.26 0.73 4.99
C THR A 123 -5.69 1.00 4.50
N ALA A 124 -6.38 1.98 5.10
CA ALA A 124 -7.71 2.41 4.64
C ALA A 124 -7.65 2.94 3.19
N GLY A 125 -6.67 3.78 2.87
CA GLY A 125 -6.46 4.29 1.50
C GLY A 125 -6.14 3.18 0.50
N ALA A 126 -5.34 2.18 0.88
CA ALA A 126 -5.03 1.03 0.04
C ALA A 126 -6.29 0.19 -0.24
N ILE A 127 -7.06 -0.18 0.78
CA ILE A 127 -8.31 -0.93 0.60
C ILE A 127 -9.30 -0.14 -0.24
N ALA A 128 -9.56 1.13 0.12
CA ALA A 128 -10.50 1.99 -0.57
C ALA A 128 -10.14 2.15 -2.07
N SER A 129 -8.87 2.40 -2.38
CA SER A 129 -8.48 2.66 -3.76
C SER A 129 -8.29 1.40 -4.60
N ILE A 130 -7.67 0.35 -4.04
CA ILE A 130 -7.30 -0.85 -4.80
C ILE A 130 -8.51 -1.77 -4.99
N ALA A 131 -9.30 -1.98 -3.93
CA ALA A 131 -10.41 -2.91 -3.98
C ALA A 131 -11.74 -2.27 -4.37
N TYR A 132 -11.95 -1.01 -4.00
CA TYR A 132 -13.22 -0.32 -4.25
C TYR A 132 -13.16 0.78 -5.32
N GLY A 133 -11.96 1.13 -5.82
CA GLY A 133 -11.79 2.19 -6.80
C GLY A 133 -12.09 3.59 -6.27
N ILE A 134 -12.13 3.77 -4.96
CA ILE A 134 -12.37 5.08 -4.33
C ILE A 134 -11.09 5.92 -4.41
N PRO A 135 -11.15 7.17 -4.92
CA PRO A 135 -9.97 7.99 -5.16
C PRO A 135 -9.41 8.61 -3.86
N VAL A 136 -8.78 7.77 -3.05
CA VAL A 136 -8.08 8.14 -1.82
C VAL A 136 -6.60 7.73 -1.93
N PRO A 137 -5.63 8.61 -1.58
CA PRO A 137 -4.22 8.27 -1.62
C PRO A 137 -3.83 7.30 -0.50
N ALA A 138 -2.98 6.33 -0.84
CA ALA A 138 -2.36 5.43 0.12
C ALA A 138 -0.87 5.79 0.25
N VAL A 139 -0.50 6.51 1.33
CA VAL A 139 0.84 7.09 1.48
C VAL A 139 1.66 6.35 2.54
N ASP A 140 2.54 5.48 2.06
CA ASP A 140 3.56 4.79 2.85
C ASP A 140 4.93 5.49 2.73
N GLY A 141 5.96 4.91 3.33
CA GLY A 141 7.33 5.41 3.25
C GLY A 141 7.91 5.37 1.82
N ASN A 142 7.46 4.45 0.95
CA ASN A 142 7.87 4.40 -0.45
C ASN A 142 7.30 5.58 -1.22
N VAL A 143 5.99 5.79 -1.08
CA VAL A 143 5.26 6.89 -1.71
C VAL A 143 5.83 8.25 -1.26
N LEU A 144 6.10 8.43 0.04
CA LEU A 144 6.72 9.65 0.56
C LEU A 144 8.08 9.93 -0.10
N ARG A 145 8.94 8.90 -0.19
CA ARG A 145 10.26 9.05 -0.82
C ARG A 145 10.17 9.40 -2.31
N VAL A 146 9.24 8.79 -3.04
CA VAL A 146 9.03 9.10 -4.46
C VAL A 146 8.48 10.51 -4.62
N ALA A 147 7.41 10.83 -3.91
CA ALA A 147 6.73 12.12 -4.01
C ALA A 147 7.67 13.30 -3.67
N THR A 148 8.41 13.23 -2.55
CA THR A 148 9.35 14.31 -2.17
C THR A 148 10.44 14.50 -3.21
N ARG A 149 10.95 13.44 -3.83
CA ARG A 149 11.96 13.56 -4.89
C ARG A 149 11.41 14.17 -6.17
N LEU A 150 10.21 13.75 -6.58
CA LEU A 150 9.53 14.31 -7.75
C LEU A 150 9.20 15.80 -7.57
N MET A 151 8.86 16.20 -6.36
CA MET A 151 8.56 17.60 -6.01
C MET A 151 9.82 18.42 -5.69
N ALA A 152 11.03 17.84 -5.71
CA ALA A 152 12.26 18.45 -5.20
C ALA A 152 12.08 19.02 -3.78
N ASP A 153 11.30 18.33 -2.94
CA ASP A 153 10.96 18.76 -1.59
C ASP A 153 12.01 18.27 -0.58
N PRO A 154 12.80 19.16 0.03
CA PRO A 154 13.86 18.79 0.97
C PRO A 154 13.34 18.46 2.38
N SER A 155 12.02 18.52 2.60
CA SER A 155 11.44 18.33 3.92
C SER A 155 11.66 16.93 4.48
N ASN A 156 11.76 16.83 5.79
CA ASN A 156 11.89 15.55 6.47
C ASN A 156 10.61 14.73 6.30
N ILE A 157 10.71 13.55 5.67
CA ILE A 157 9.59 12.63 5.44
C ILE A 157 9.03 12.00 6.72
N SER A 158 9.77 12.07 7.83
CA SER A 158 9.31 11.61 9.14
C SER A 158 8.42 12.63 9.86
N ASP A 159 8.35 13.88 9.35
CA ASP A 159 7.48 14.90 9.92
C ASP A 159 6.03 14.67 9.48
N PRO A 160 5.08 14.55 10.44
CA PRO A 160 3.66 14.40 10.15
C PRO A 160 3.08 15.53 9.27
N LYS A 161 3.61 16.76 9.38
CA LYS A 161 3.18 17.88 8.54
C LYS A 161 3.59 17.67 7.08
N THR A 162 4.79 17.14 6.85
CA THR A 162 5.26 16.77 5.52
C THR A 162 4.36 15.69 4.93
N LYS A 163 4.07 14.64 5.68
CA LYS A 163 3.17 13.56 5.26
C LYS A 163 1.80 14.10 4.84
N LYS A 164 1.15 14.89 5.69
CA LYS A 164 -0.18 15.49 5.42
C LYS A 164 -0.17 16.39 4.18
N ARG A 165 0.91 17.13 3.94
CA ARG A 165 1.08 17.96 2.75
C ARG A 165 1.19 17.10 1.49
N ILE A 166 2.01 16.04 1.52
CA ILE A 166 2.16 15.10 0.40
C ILE A 166 0.83 14.39 0.10
N GLU A 167 0.12 13.93 1.12
CA GLU A 167 -1.22 13.33 0.98
C GLU A 167 -2.17 14.26 0.21
N LYS A 168 -2.23 15.54 0.59
CA LYS A 168 -3.05 16.54 -0.11
C LYS A 168 -2.62 16.75 -1.57
N SER A 169 -1.32 16.78 -1.83
CA SER A 169 -0.80 16.93 -3.19
C SER A 169 -1.13 15.72 -4.06
N LEU A 170 -1.01 14.51 -3.51
CA LEU A 170 -1.37 13.27 -4.20
C LEU A 170 -2.88 13.17 -4.44
N GLN A 171 -3.70 13.58 -3.48
CA GLN A 171 -5.16 13.62 -3.64
C GLN A 171 -5.57 14.46 -4.85
N PHE A 172 -4.86 15.56 -5.10
CA PHE A 172 -5.17 16.46 -6.22
C PHE A 172 -4.89 15.84 -7.60
N ILE A 173 -3.86 15.00 -7.72
CA ILE A 173 -3.44 14.37 -8.99
C ILE A 173 -3.94 12.94 -9.16
N LEU A 174 -4.56 12.37 -8.12
CA LEU A 174 -5.01 10.98 -8.12
C LEU A 174 -6.07 10.77 -9.21
N PRO A 175 -5.83 9.87 -10.20
CA PRO A 175 -6.78 9.65 -11.28
C PRO A 175 -8.07 8.98 -10.77
N GLN A 176 -9.22 9.51 -11.14
CA GLN A 176 -10.52 9.01 -10.71
C GLN A 176 -10.82 7.60 -11.24
N GLU A 177 -10.36 7.28 -12.44
CA GLU A 177 -10.64 5.99 -13.11
C GLU A 177 -9.67 4.87 -12.70
N ALA A 178 -8.51 5.20 -12.12
CA ALA A 178 -7.48 4.22 -11.79
C ALA A 178 -6.74 4.55 -10.47
N PRO A 179 -7.44 4.87 -9.36
CA PRO A 179 -6.79 5.31 -8.14
C PRO A 179 -5.93 4.20 -7.50
N GLY A 180 -6.42 2.97 -7.49
CA GLY A 180 -5.69 1.83 -6.97
C GLY A 180 -4.43 1.51 -7.78
N THR A 181 -4.51 1.60 -9.10
CA THR A 181 -3.35 1.41 -9.98
C THR A 181 -2.30 2.49 -9.73
N PHE A 182 -2.70 3.74 -9.58
CA PHE A 182 -1.79 4.84 -9.27
C PHE A 182 -1.09 4.65 -7.92
N ASN A 183 -1.83 4.34 -6.87
CA ASN A 183 -1.26 4.07 -5.55
C ASN A 183 -0.25 2.92 -5.60
N GLN A 184 -0.62 1.80 -6.22
CA GLN A 184 0.30 0.66 -6.40
C GLN A 184 1.53 1.03 -7.22
N ALA A 185 1.38 1.86 -8.25
CA ALA A 185 2.51 2.31 -9.09
C ALA A 185 3.49 3.17 -8.30
N MET A 186 3.02 4.08 -7.47
CA MET A 186 3.85 4.88 -6.56
C MET A 186 4.61 4.01 -5.56
N MET A 187 3.95 3.04 -4.94
CA MET A 187 4.58 2.09 -4.01
C MET A 187 5.63 1.23 -4.71
N GLU A 188 5.31 0.70 -5.89
CA GLU A 188 6.20 -0.16 -6.68
C GLU A 188 7.46 0.58 -7.12
N LEU A 189 7.32 1.81 -7.62
CA LEU A 189 8.45 2.65 -8.00
C LEU A 189 9.37 2.92 -6.82
N GLY A 190 8.80 3.22 -5.64
CA GLY A 190 9.56 3.44 -4.41
C GLY A 190 10.30 2.19 -3.92
N ALA A 191 9.65 1.04 -4.00
CA ALA A 191 10.25 -0.23 -3.60
C ALA A 191 11.39 -0.66 -4.54
N GLN A 192 11.21 -0.55 -5.87
CA GLN A 192 12.23 -0.91 -6.85
C GLN A 192 13.44 0.04 -6.80
N SER A 193 13.21 1.35 -6.65
CA SER A 193 14.27 2.35 -6.52
C SER A 193 15.11 2.12 -5.25
N ALA A 194 14.49 1.78 -4.14
CA ALA A 194 15.19 1.45 -2.90
C ALA A 194 16.06 0.19 -3.05
N CYS A 195 15.56 -0.85 -3.74
CA CYS A 195 16.33 -2.06 -4.03
C CYS A 195 17.54 -1.81 -4.94
N GLN A 196 17.41 -0.96 -5.95
CA GLN A 196 18.51 -0.61 -6.85
C GLN A 196 19.61 0.18 -6.15
N ILE A 197 19.25 1.10 -5.25
CA ILE A 197 20.20 1.87 -4.44
C ILE A 197 20.94 0.93 -3.47
N ALA A 198 20.24 0.01 -2.82
CA ALA A 198 20.86 -0.97 -1.92
C ALA A 198 21.82 -1.94 -2.65
N ARG A 199 21.55 -2.28 -3.92
CA ARG A 199 22.42 -3.14 -4.75
C ARG A 199 23.63 -2.42 -5.33
N ARG A 200 23.58 -1.10 -5.47
CA ARG A 200 24.66 -0.29 -6.04
C ARG A 200 25.48 0.34 -4.94
N ASN A 201 26.11 -0.40 -4.04
CA ASN A 201 26.98 0.17 -3.01
C ASN A 201 27.26 1.67 -3.19
N ALA A 202 26.41 2.50 -2.61
CA ALA A 202 26.60 3.87 -2.17
C ALA A 202 27.49 4.80 -3.04
N LYS A 203 27.04 5.12 -4.24
CA LYS A 203 27.23 6.49 -4.74
C LYS A 203 25.82 7.10 -4.83
N PRO A 204 25.62 8.37 -4.41
CA PRO A 204 24.28 8.99 -4.46
C PRO A 204 23.87 9.13 -5.92
N ALA A 205 23.14 8.10 -6.43
CA ALA A 205 22.51 8.20 -7.72
C ALA A 205 21.41 9.27 -7.58
N ARG A 206 21.55 10.37 -8.31
CA ARG A 206 20.55 11.43 -8.38
C ARG A 206 19.23 10.79 -8.79
N CYS A 207 18.23 10.83 -7.92
CA CYS A 207 16.96 10.12 -8.09
C CYS A 207 16.17 10.58 -9.32
N THR A 208 16.44 11.77 -9.82
CA THR A 208 15.98 12.28 -11.12
C THR A 208 16.22 11.29 -12.26
N ALA A 209 17.40 10.64 -12.30
CA ALA A 209 17.70 9.66 -13.34
C ALA A 209 16.87 8.37 -13.27
N CYS A 210 16.38 7.97 -12.10
CA CYS A 210 15.52 6.77 -11.96
C CYS A 210 14.09 7.08 -12.40
N VAL A 211 13.57 8.25 -12.06
CA VAL A 211 12.22 8.66 -12.46
C VAL A 211 12.19 8.95 -13.96
N GLN A 212 13.19 9.64 -14.50
CA GLN A 212 13.30 9.94 -15.93
C GLN A 212 13.42 8.68 -16.78
N ARG A 213 14.15 7.65 -16.33
CA ARG A 213 14.17 6.34 -17.02
C ARG A 213 12.84 5.61 -16.95
N ALA A 214 12.10 5.76 -15.86
CA ALA A 214 10.78 5.16 -15.73
C ALA A 214 9.72 5.88 -16.56
N THR A 215 9.87 7.22 -16.77
CA THR A 215 8.91 8.04 -17.52
C THR A 215 9.31 8.25 -18.98
N GLY A 216 10.53 7.86 -19.39
CA GLY A 216 11.01 8.03 -20.77
C GLY A 216 11.34 9.48 -21.18
N GLU A 217 11.34 10.41 -20.23
CA GLU A 217 11.73 11.78 -20.50
C GLU A 217 13.26 11.95 -20.42
N SER A 218 13.88 12.31 -21.55
CA SER A 218 15.23 12.87 -21.61
C SER A 218 15.15 14.36 -21.33
N LEU A 219 16.09 14.87 -20.55
CA LEU A 219 16.36 16.32 -20.43
C LEU A 219 16.84 16.88 -21.76
#